data_4c09a322c4feb53489626db56f1d34fb
#
_entry.id   4c09a322c4feb53489626db56f1d34fb
#
_cell.length_a   1.000
_cell.length_b   1.000
_cell.length_c   1.000
_cell.angle_alpha   90.00
_cell.angle_beta   90.00
_cell.angle_gamma   90.00
#
_symmetry.space_group_name_H-M   'P 1'
#
loop_
_entity.id
_entity.type
_entity.pdbx_description
1 polymer ?
#
loop_
_entity_poly.entity_id
_entity_poly.type
_entity_poly.pdbx_seq_one_letter_code
_entity_poly.pdbx_strand_id
1 'polypeptide(L)'
;MVTKLAALLSVLAVGGGLSTAVAQQAPTENKGMKVEALSGFALGKQGLDDLAQRQMRIRQITIEPGGVAAFHSHKDRPALSYIIKGNLTEHRKGGPDRTYKAGEVITESTDVDHWAENASSEPVILISADLFRE
;
A
#
# COMPACT_ATOMS: atom_id res chain seq x y z
N MET A 1 57.35 44.77 25.98
CA MET A 1 56.98 43.38 26.03
C MET A 1 55.55 43.26 25.51
N VAL A 2 55.35 42.80 24.26
CA VAL A 2 54.02 42.68 23.64
C VAL A 2 53.77 41.22 23.38
N THR A 3 52.85 40.63 24.12
CA THR A 3 52.49 39.21 24.03
C THR A 3 51.43 39.09 22.90
N LYS A 4 51.75 38.37 21.84
CA LYS A 4 50.80 38.02 20.77
C LYS A 4 49.97 36.79 21.18
N LEU A 5 48.66 36.98 21.25
CA LEU A 5 47.67 35.92 21.43
C LEU A 5 47.34 35.34 20.05
N ALA A 6 47.66 34.08 19.83
CA ALA A 6 47.26 33.34 18.64
C ALA A 6 45.89 32.69 18.86
N ALA A 7 44.92 33.10 18.08
CA ALA A 7 43.61 32.45 18.07
C ALA A 7 43.63 31.24 17.13
N LEU A 8 43.38 30.03 17.68
CA LEU A 8 43.14 28.81 16.90
C LEU A 8 41.67 28.81 16.45
N LEU A 9 41.47 28.92 15.15
CA LEU A 9 40.16 28.63 14.54
C LEU A 9 40.02 27.11 14.31
N SER A 10 39.16 26.46 15.08
CA SER A 10 38.77 25.08 14.83
C SER A 10 37.65 25.05 13.81
N VAL A 11 37.93 24.57 12.61
CA VAL A 11 36.92 24.29 11.56
C VAL A 11 36.26 22.95 11.87
N LEU A 12 35.02 22.96 12.33
CA LEU A 12 34.18 21.75 12.39
C LEU A 12 33.73 21.42 10.98
N ALA A 13 34.25 20.33 10.37
CA ALA A 13 33.73 19.74 9.17
C ALA A 13 32.47 18.95 9.51
N VAL A 14 31.28 19.48 9.18
CA VAL A 14 30.02 18.75 9.23
C VAL A 14 29.98 17.84 8.02
N GLY A 15 30.36 16.59 8.19
CA GLY A 15 30.19 15.55 7.19
C GLY A 15 28.69 15.22 7.02
N GLY A 16 28.04 15.83 6.02
CA GLY A 16 26.70 15.45 5.58
C GLY A 16 26.75 14.10 4.91
N GLY A 17 26.41 13.03 5.63
CA GLY A 17 26.18 11.71 5.07
C GLY A 17 24.94 11.76 4.17
N LEU A 18 25.13 11.64 2.86
CA LEU A 18 24.05 11.37 1.91
C LEU A 18 23.54 9.94 2.16
N SER A 19 22.48 9.82 2.96
CA SER A 19 21.73 8.57 3.04
C SER A 19 21.05 8.35 1.69
N THR A 20 21.59 7.47 0.87
CA THR A 20 20.89 6.95 -0.30
C THR A 20 19.74 6.10 0.21
N ALA A 21 18.51 6.60 0.12
CA ALA A 21 17.33 5.79 0.35
C ALA A 21 17.34 4.66 -0.69
N VAL A 22 17.64 3.44 -0.26
CA VAL A 22 17.47 2.25 -1.09
C VAL A 22 15.97 2.09 -1.28
N ALA A 23 15.48 2.23 -2.50
CA ALA A 23 14.09 1.96 -2.80
C ALA A 23 13.76 0.52 -2.38
N GLN A 24 12.75 0.37 -1.51
CA GLN A 24 12.31 -0.94 -1.04
C GLN A 24 11.81 -1.75 -2.23
N GLN A 25 12.39 -2.93 -2.44
CA GLN A 25 11.96 -3.80 -3.52
C GLN A 25 10.54 -4.32 -3.24
N ALA A 26 9.66 -4.19 -4.22
CA ALA A 26 8.28 -4.64 -4.10
C ALA A 26 8.22 -6.16 -3.87
N PRO A 27 7.48 -6.66 -2.85
CA PRO A 27 7.36 -8.08 -2.57
C PRO A 27 6.58 -8.80 -3.67
N THR A 28 7.00 -10.01 -4.01
CA THR A 28 6.39 -10.85 -5.06
C THR A 28 5.40 -11.86 -4.50
N GLU A 29 5.35 -12.04 -3.17
CA GLU A 29 4.47 -13.00 -2.50
C GLU A 29 3.74 -12.35 -1.32
N ASN A 30 2.49 -12.77 -1.10
CA ASN A 30 1.73 -12.37 0.07
C ASN A 30 2.32 -13.00 1.34
N LYS A 31 2.32 -12.23 2.42
CA LYS A 31 2.77 -12.69 3.74
C LYS A 31 1.77 -12.24 4.81
N GLY A 32 1.41 -13.16 5.71
CA GLY A 32 0.50 -12.84 6.83
C GLY A 32 -0.83 -12.25 6.37
N MET A 33 -1.33 -12.65 5.22
CA MET A 33 -2.56 -12.16 4.61
C MET A 33 -3.58 -13.28 4.50
N LYS A 34 -4.81 -13.02 4.97
CA LYS A 34 -5.98 -13.89 4.82
C LYS A 34 -7.04 -13.17 4.00
N VAL A 35 -7.62 -13.87 3.04
CA VAL A 35 -8.71 -13.36 2.20
C VAL A 35 -9.93 -14.25 2.34
N GLU A 36 -11.07 -13.66 2.69
CA GLU A 36 -12.35 -14.35 2.86
C GLU A 36 -13.37 -13.76 1.89
N ALA A 37 -13.92 -14.59 1.01
CA ALA A 37 -15.02 -14.20 0.15
C ALA A 37 -16.29 -14.02 1.01
N LEU A 38 -16.91 -12.86 0.91
CA LEU A 38 -18.15 -12.56 1.63
C LEU A 38 -19.38 -12.74 0.75
N SER A 39 -19.35 -12.18 -0.47
CA SER A 39 -20.45 -12.26 -1.44
C SER A 39 -19.96 -11.87 -2.84
N GLY A 40 -20.78 -12.19 -3.85
CA GLY A 40 -20.53 -11.75 -5.22
C GLY A 40 -21.61 -12.28 -6.16
N PHE A 41 -21.68 -11.70 -7.36
CA PHE A 41 -22.60 -12.11 -8.41
C PHE A 41 -22.07 -11.73 -9.79
N ALA A 42 -22.49 -12.51 -10.81
CA ALA A 42 -22.16 -12.25 -12.20
C ALA A 42 -23.00 -11.10 -12.76
N LEU A 43 -22.34 -10.09 -13.35
CA LEU A 43 -23.00 -8.89 -13.86
C LEU A 43 -23.86 -9.17 -15.11
N GLY A 44 -23.43 -10.10 -15.96
CA GLY A 44 -24.25 -10.52 -17.11
C GLY A 44 -25.62 -11.08 -16.75
N LYS A 45 -25.75 -11.73 -15.57
CA LYS A 45 -27.04 -12.21 -15.06
C LYS A 45 -27.94 -11.10 -14.53
N GLN A 46 -27.46 -9.88 -14.48
CA GLN A 46 -28.19 -8.69 -14.02
C GLN A 46 -28.64 -7.80 -15.20
N GLY A 47 -28.50 -8.28 -16.46
CA GLY A 47 -28.82 -7.49 -17.65
C GLY A 47 -27.77 -6.44 -17.99
N LEU A 48 -26.55 -6.60 -17.50
CA LEU A 48 -25.40 -5.75 -17.80
C LEU A 48 -24.51 -6.44 -18.83
N ASP A 49 -24.99 -6.53 -20.07
CA ASP A 49 -24.39 -7.35 -21.13
C ASP A 49 -22.96 -6.94 -21.48
N ASP A 50 -22.66 -5.65 -21.46
CA ASP A 50 -21.30 -5.11 -21.66
C ASP A 50 -20.30 -5.58 -20.59
N LEU A 51 -20.80 -6.04 -19.45
CA LEU A 51 -20.05 -6.57 -18.33
C LEU A 51 -20.29 -8.07 -18.11
N ALA A 52 -20.79 -8.78 -19.12
CA ALA A 52 -21.23 -10.18 -19.01
C ALA A 52 -20.15 -11.13 -18.46
N GLN A 53 -18.87 -10.85 -18.71
CA GLN A 53 -17.74 -11.64 -18.27
C GLN A 53 -17.12 -11.14 -16.94
N ARG A 54 -17.83 -10.24 -16.25
CA ARG A 54 -17.39 -9.71 -14.99
C ARG A 54 -18.30 -10.14 -13.85
N GLN A 55 -17.66 -10.25 -12.68
CA GLN A 55 -18.35 -10.43 -11.41
C GLN A 55 -18.10 -9.21 -10.54
N MET A 56 -19.11 -8.77 -9.82
CA MET A 56 -18.93 -7.91 -8.66
C MET A 56 -18.79 -8.81 -7.43
N ARG A 57 -17.73 -8.61 -6.67
CA ARG A 57 -17.53 -9.36 -5.44
C ARG A 57 -17.06 -8.47 -4.30
N ILE A 58 -17.30 -8.94 -3.09
CA ILE A 58 -16.85 -8.31 -1.86
C ILE A 58 -16.12 -9.34 -0.99
N ARG A 59 -14.99 -8.95 -0.42
CA ARG A 59 -14.10 -9.79 0.38
C ARG A 59 -13.65 -9.05 1.63
N GLN A 60 -13.46 -9.79 2.71
CA GLN A 60 -12.69 -9.31 3.84
C GLN A 60 -11.24 -9.74 3.68
N ILE A 61 -10.33 -8.82 3.91
CA ILE A 61 -8.89 -9.05 3.89
C ILE A 61 -8.35 -8.69 5.25
N THR A 62 -7.61 -9.61 5.85
CA THR A 62 -6.88 -9.38 7.10
C THR A 62 -5.40 -9.46 6.81
N ILE A 63 -4.63 -8.47 7.26
CA ILE A 63 -3.16 -8.44 7.13
C ILE A 63 -2.58 -8.34 8.53
N GLU A 64 -1.91 -9.39 8.97
CA GLU A 64 -1.27 -9.48 10.27
C GLU A 64 -0.12 -8.48 10.43
N PRO A 65 0.33 -8.16 11.66
CA PRO A 65 1.53 -7.35 11.88
C PRO A 65 2.73 -7.88 11.10
N GLY A 66 3.40 -7.00 10.34
CA GLY A 66 4.49 -7.38 9.43
C GLY A 66 4.05 -8.15 8.18
N GLY A 67 2.75 -8.24 7.95
CA GLY A 67 2.16 -8.84 6.76
C GLY A 67 2.21 -7.93 5.55
N VAL A 68 2.11 -8.53 4.37
CA VAL A 68 2.27 -7.87 3.07
C VAL A 68 1.27 -8.42 2.07
N ALA A 69 0.59 -7.51 1.36
CA ALA A 69 -0.07 -7.80 0.09
C ALA A 69 0.94 -7.55 -1.03
N ALA A 70 1.31 -8.62 -1.76
CA ALA A 70 2.32 -8.58 -2.81
C ALA A 70 1.99 -7.58 -3.92
N PHE A 71 3.01 -7.19 -4.68
CA PHE A 71 2.84 -6.32 -5.84
C PHE A 71 1.88 -6.93 -6.86
N HIS A 72 0.87 -6.15 -7.24
CA HIS A 72 -0.14 -6.55 -8.22
C HIS A 72 -0.71 -5.35 -8.98
N SER A 73 -1.41 -5.64 -10.07
CA SER A 73 -2.05 -4.65 -10.94
C SER A 73 -3.56 -4.69 -10.80
N HIS A 74 -4.17 -3.50 -10.88
CA HIS A 74 -5.63 -3.34 -10.98
C HIS A 74 -6.13 -3.11 -12.41
N LYS A 75 -5.28 -3.28 -13.43
CA LYS A 75 -5.57 -2.99 -14.84
C LYS A 75 -6.93 -3.53 -15.32
N ASP A 76 -7.28 -4.77 -14.94
CA ASP A 76 -8.55 -5.39 -15.30
C ASP A 76 -9.48 -5.64 -14.12
N ARG A 77 -9.14 -5.10 -12.94
CA ARG A 77 -9.84 -5.36 -11.68
C ARG A 77 -9.88 -4.12 -10.79
N PRO A 78 -10.60 -3.07 -11.22
CA PRO A 78 -10.79 -1.90 -10.38
C PRO A 78 -11.47 -2.27 -9.08
N ALA A 79 -11.04 -1.64 -7.97
CA ALA A 79 -11.53 -1.95 -6.64
C ALA A 79 -11.65 -0.70 -5.77
N LEU A 80 -12.47 -0.84 -4.73
CA LEU A 80 -12.53 0.07 -3.58
C LEU A 80 -12.31 -0.75 -2.32
N SER A 81 -11.33 -0.34 -1.52
CA SER A 81 -10.98 -1.04 -0.28
C SER A 81 -11.17 -0.11 0.92
N TYR A 82 -12.14 -0.42 1.78
CA TYR A 82 -12.46 0.33 2.99
C TYR A 82 -11.74 -0.26 4.19
N ILE A 83 -10.95 0.55 4.90
CA ILE A 83 -10.24 0.10 6.11
C ILE A 83 -11.21 0.11 7.30
N ILE A 84 -11.47 -1.06 7.88
CA ILE A 84 -12.28 -1.22 9.08
C ILE A 84 -11.44 -0.99 10.33
N LYS A 85 -10.20 -1.54 10.35
CA LYS A 85 -9.30 -1.53 11.51
C LYS A 85 -7.85 -1.44 11.07
N GLY A 86 -7.04 -0.76 11.87
CA GLY A 86 -5.59 -0.67 11.71
C GLY A 86 -5.15 0.41 10.73
N ASN A 87 -3.87 0.35 10.37
CA ASN A 87 -3.22 1.28 9.44
C ASN A 87 -2.49 0.49 8.36
N LEU A 88 -2.83 0.71 7.10
CA LEU A 88 -2.22 0.03 5.95
C LEU A 88 -1.39 1.03 5.15
N THR A 89 -0.13 0.74 4.89
CA THR A 89 0.72 1.54 4.02
C THR A 89 0.70 0.95 2.61
N GLU A 90 0.26 1.76 1.66
CA GLU A 90 0.25 1.47 0.23
C GLU A 90 1.49 2.08 -0.43
N HIS A 91 2.13 1.31 -1.31
CA HIS A 91 3.27 1.69 -2.14
C HIS A 91 2.88 1.60 -3.62
N ARG A 92 2.52 2.73 -4.21
CA ARG A 92 2.14 2.80 -5.64
C ARG A 92 3.36 2.93 -6.53
N LYS A 93 3.38 2.17 -7.59
CA LYS A 93 4.38 2.34 -8.65
C LYS A 93 4.29 3.75 -9.24
N GLY A 94 5.39 4.50 -9.16
CA GLY A 94 5.47 5.86 -9.69
C GLY A 94 4.77 6.95 -8.87
N GLY A 95 4.30 6.62 -7.66
CA GLY A 95 3.67 7.56 -6.73
C GLY A 95 4.32 7.55 -5.34
N PRO A 96 3.93 8.46 -4.47
CA PRO A 96 4.35 8.45 -3.07
C PRO A 96 3.63 7.35 -2.29
N ASP A 97 4.29 6.85 -1.26
CA ASP A 97 3.68 5.95 -0.28
C ASP A 97 2.58 6.69 0.48
N ARG A 98 1.52 5.96 0.81
CA ARG A 98 0.41 6.50 1.58
C ARG A 98 -0.08 5.51 2.64
N THR A 99 -0.23 6.00 3.87
CA THR A 99 -0.86 5.22 4.94
C THR A 99 -2.33 5.58 5.06
N TYR A 100 -3.17 4.56 4.98
CA TYR A 100 -4.63 4.64 5.18
C TYR A 100 -4.99 4.13 6.57
N LYS A 101 -5.91 4.81 7.22
CA LYS A 101 -6.41 4.49 8.57
C LYS A 101 -7.82 3.96 8.53
N ALA A 102 -8.29 3.40 9.64
CA ALA A 102 -9.69 3.02 9.80
C ALA A 102 -10.64 4.18 9.41
N GLY A 103 -11.65 3.88 8.61
CA GLY A 103 -12.59 4.84 8.03
C GLY A 103 -12.20 5.41 6.67
N GLU A 104 -10.98 5.18 6.19
CA GLU A 104 -10.52 5.63 4.86
C GLU A 104 -10.73 4.57 3.77
N VAL A 105 -10.80 5.03 2.53
CA VAL A 105 -10.96 4.19 1.33
C VAL A 105 -9.72 4.30 0.47
N ILE A 106 -9.20 3.13 0.04
CA ILE A 106 -8.21 3.03 -1.02
C ILE A 106 -8.97 2.91 -2.34
N THR A 107 -8.72 3.83 -3.26
CA THR A 107 -9.24 3.75 -4.63
C THR A 107 -8.21 3.09 -5.53
N GLU A 108 -8.55 1.93 -6.05
CA GLU A 108 -7.69 1.08 -6.87
C GLU A 108 -8.26 1.04 -8.30
N SER A 109 -8.08 2.18 -9.02
CA SER A 109 -8.48 2.31 -10.43
C SER A 109 -7.59 1.49 -11.37
N THR A 110 -7.99 1.37 -12.63
CA THR A 110 -7.33 0.47 -13.60
C THR A 110 -5.89 0.83 -13.97
N ASP A 111 -5.41 1.99 -13.56
CA ASP A 111 -4.03 2.48 -13.71
C ASP A 111 -3.16 2.23 -12.48
N VAL A 112 -3.69 1.57 -11.44
CA VAL A 112 -2.96 1.31 -10.19
C VAL A 112 -2.21 -0.02 -10.27
N ASP A 113 -0.89 0.08 -10.11
CA ASP A 113 0.02 -1.01 -9.77
C ASP A 113 0.60 -0.72 -8.39
N HIS A 114 0.46 -1.62 -7.44
CA HIS A 114 0.88 -1.38 -6.07
C HIS A 114 1.15 -2.65 -5.26
N TRP A 115 1.70 -2.46 -4.08
CA TRP A 115 1.73 -3.42 -2.97
C TRP A 115 1.40 -2.69 -1.68
N ALA A 116 1.10 -3.41 -0.62
CA ALA A 116 0.78 -2.80 0.67
C ALA A 116 1.33 -3.62 1.84
N GLU A 117 1.61 -2.93 2.95
CA GLU A 117 2.13 -3.57 4.16
C GLU A 117 1.44 -3.08 5.43
N ASN A 118 1.37 -3.96 6.40
CA ASN A 118 1.03 -3.64 7.77
C ASN A 118 2.30 -3.52 8.61
N ALA A 119 2.86 -2.32 8.72
CA ALA A 119 4.02 -2.03 9.54
C ALA A 119 3.66 -1.77 11.02
N SER A 120 2.38 -1.88 11.39
CA SER A 120 1.89 -1.68 12.76
C SER A 120 1.95 -2.94 13.61
N SER A 121 1.70 -2.82 14.91
CA SER A 121 1.61 -3.95 15.86
C SER A 121 0.22 -4.60 15.94
N GLU A 122 -0.79 -4.03 15.26
CA GLU A 122 -2.17 -4.51 15.24
C GLU A 122 -2.55 -5.04 13.86
N PRO A 123 -3.43 -6.03 13.75
CA PRO A 123 -3.95 -6.48 12.46
C PRO A 123 -4.70 -5.37 11.72
N VAL A 124 -4.50 -5.30 10.41
CA VAL A 124 -5.33 -4.50 9.51
C VAL A 124 -6.47 -5.36 9.01
N ILE A 125 -7.70 -4.83 9.06
CA ILE A 125 -8.89 -5.46 8.49
C ILE A 125 -9.51 -4.47 7.50
N LEU A 126 -9.75 -4.93 6.29
CA LEU A 126 -10.39 -4.14 5.25
C LEU A 126 -11.43 -4.95 4.48
N ILE A 127 -12.41 -4.24 3.93
CA ILE A 127 -13.38 -4.79 2.96
C ILE A 127 -13.00 -4.26 1.58
N SER A 128 -12.78 -5.17 0.63
CA SER A 128 -12.49 -4.85 -0.76
C SER A 128 -13.65 -5.28 -1.64
N ALA A 129 -14.22 -4.32 -2.40
CA ALA A 129 -15.19 -4.56 -3.45
C ALA A 129 -14.51 -4.38 -4.80
N ASP A 130 -14.56 -5.38 -5.68
CA ASP A 130 -13.92 -5.32 -6.99
C ASP A 130 -14.80 -5.84 -8.13
N LEU A 131 -14.50 -5.37 -9.34
CA LEU A 131 -14.98 -5.94 -10.59
C LEU A 131 -13.96 -6.95 -11.09
N PHE A 132 -14.27 -8.20 -10.90
CA PHE A 132 -13.38 -9.32 -11.19
C PHE A 132 -13.73 -9.99 -12.51
N ARG A 133 -12.74 -10.42 -13.28
CA ARG A 133 -12.90 -11.30 -14.44
C ARG A 133 -12.33 -12.67 -14.06
N GLU A 134 -13.06 -13.74 -14.32
CA GLU A 134 -12.57 -15.12 -14.20
C GLU A 134 -11.54 -15.44 -15.28
#